data_8289e22bc593a94c83e2ca257ac6316e
#
_entry.id   8289e22bc593a94c83e2ca257ac6316e
#
_cell.length_a   1.000
_cell.length_b   1.000
_cell.length_c   1.000
_cell.angle_alpha   90.00
_cell.angle_beta   90.00
_cell.angle_gamma   90.00
#
_symmetry.space_group_name_H-M   'P 1'
#
loop_
_entity.id
_entity.type
_entity.pdbx_description
1 polymer ?
#
loop_
_entity_poly.entity_id
_entity_poly.type
_entity_poly.pdbx_seq_one_letter_code
_entity_poly.pdbx_strand_id
1 'polypeptide(L)'
;PWPVELTPAAAAAAYDAVWQAQPNKAYDLCVLGLGDDSHIASLWPQCPLIGAPGLPRFVATEWPGRGWRLTITEVGLAQCGSVVVLVNGQSKAAALLSVCAGEFDPARYPGQVLRALAHKVTWLADAEAASAL
;
A
#
# COMPACT_ATOMS: atom_id res chain seq x y z
N PRO A 1 -9.23 -9.05 12.15
CA PRO A 1 -7.77 -9.21 12.24
C PRO A 1 -7.28 -10.30 11.30
N TRP A 2 -6.01 -10.27 10.94
CA TRP A 2 -5.37 -11.34 10.20
C TRP A 2 -5.27 -12.61 11.05
N PRO A 3 -5.55 -13.81 10.52
CA PRO A 3 -5.41 -15.08 11.26
C PRO A 3 -3.93 -15.50 11.29
N VAL A 4 -3.15 -14.83 12.13
CA VAL A 4 -1.67 -14.94 12.18
C VAL A 4 -1.17 -16.28 12.74
N GLU A 5 -2.04 -17.11 13.25
CA GLU A 5 -1.76 -18.50 13.66
C GLU A 5 -1.59 -19.45 12.46
N LEU A 6 -2.04 -19.03 11.27
CA LEU A 6 -1.89 -19.79 10.04
C LEU A 6 -0.53 -19.50 9.37
N THR A 7 -0.17 -20.33 8.38
CA THR A 7 0.95 -19.98 7.51
C THR A 7 0.66 -18.68 6.78
N PRO A 8 1.67 -17.86 6.39
CA PRO A 8 1.44 -16.58 5.75
C PRO A 8 0.51 -16.63 4.54
N ALA A 9 0.69 -17.62 3.66
CA ALA A 9 -0.16 -17.80 2.49
C ALA A 9 -1.62 -18.15 2.86
N ALA A 10 -1.81 -19.05 3.83
CA ALA A 10 -3.13 -19.42 4.31
C ALA A 10 -3.82 -18.26 5.03
N ALA A 11 -3.07 -17.46 5.80
CA ALA A 11 -3.58 -16.27 6.46
C ALA A 11 -4.08 -15.22 5.45
N ALA A 12 -3.30 -14.97 4.40
CA ALA A 12 -3.70 -14.05 3.33
C ALA A 12 -4.96 -14.52 2.60
N ALA A 13 -5.01 -15.80 2.24
CA ALA A 13 -6.17 -16.39 1.55
C ALA A 13 -7.43 -16.36 2.41
N ALA A 14 -7.32 -16.70 3.70
CA ALA A 14 -8.43 -16.65 4.64
C ALA A 14 -8.96 -15.22 4.83
N TYR A 15 -8.07 -14.26 4.92
CA TYR A 15 -8.45 -12.84 5.03
C TYR A 15 -9.11 -12.32 3.75
N ASP A 16 -8.59 -12.68 2.58
CA ASP A 16 -9.22 -12.33 1.29
C ASP A 16 -10.62 -12.91 1.17
N ALA A 17 -10.83 -14.18 1.62
CA ALA A 17 -12.13 -14.84 1.62
C ALA A 17 -13.16 -14.12 2.51
N VAL A 18 -12.75 -13.59 3.68
CA VAL A 18 -13.63 -12.77 4.54
C VAL A 18 -14.16 -11.56 3.78
N TRP A 19 -13.32 -10.89 3.01
CA TRP A 19 -13.72 -9.73 2.21
C TRP A 19 -14.54 -10.09 0.99
N GLN A 20 -14.28 -11.26 0.37
CA GLN A 20 -15.13 -11.80 -0.70
C GLN A 20 -16.58 -12.03 -0.24
N ALA A 21 -16.77 -12.42 1.00
CA ALA A 21 -18.07 -12.69 1.57
C ALA A 21 -18.86 -11.41 1.93
N GLN A 22 -18.22 -10.24 1.98
CA GLN A 22 -18.91 -8.98 2.27
C GLN A 22 -19.74 -8.51 1.07
N PRO A 23 -20.91 -7.87 1.31
CA PRO A 23 -21.78 -7.39 0.21
C PRO A 23 -21.09 -6.49 -0.80
N ASN A 24 -20.26 -5.57 -0.32
CA ASN A 24 -19.55 -4.60 -1.16
C ASN A 24 -18.16 -5.08 -1.61
N LYS A 25 -17.64 -6.16 -1.04
CA LYS A 25 -16.31 -6.74 -1.34
C LYS A 25 -15.15 -5.74 -1.26
N ALA A 26 -15.30 -4.64 -0.52
CA ALA A 26 -14.33 -3.54 -0.43
C ALA A 26 -14.40 -2.86 0.94
N TYR A 27 -13.33 -2.17 1.31
CA TYR A 27 -13.34 -1.23 2.43
C TYR A 27 -13.93 0.12 1.99
N ASP A 28 -14.68 0.77 2.87
CA ASP A 28 -15.10 2.16 2.67
C ASP A 28 -13.88 3.09 2.73
N LEU A 29 -12.97 2.83 3.66
CA LEU A 29 -11.77 3.61 3.89
C LEU A 29 -10.55 2.71 4.15
N CYS A 30 -9.47 2.97 3.46
CA CYS A 30 -8.14 2.42 3.73
C CYS A 30 -7.22 3.54 4.22
N VAL A 31 -6.59 3.35 5.38
CA VAL A 31 -5.60 4.29 5.92
C VAL A 31 -4.21 3.68 5.82
N LEU A 32 -3.28 4.40 5.21
CA LEU A 32 -1.91 3.98 4.96
C LEU A 32 -0.92 4.97 5.57
N GLY A 33 0.31 4.53 5.79
CA GLY A 33 1.47 5.40 5.97
C GLY A 33 2.37 5.38 4.75
N LEU A 34 3.35 6.29 4.69
CA LEU A 34 4.42 6.32 3.70
C LEU A 34 5.77 6.02 4.36
N GLY A 35 6.51 5.06 3.83
CA GLY A 35 7.90 4.81 4.23
C GLY A 35 8.86 5.87 3.67
N ASP A 36 10.02 6.00 4.28
CA ASP A 36 11.12 6.89 3.79
C ASP A 36 11.71 6.41 2.46
N ASP A 37 11.56 5.13 2.15
CA ASP A 37 11.86 4.49 0.87
C ASP A 37 10.67 4.49 -0.10
N SER A 38 9.62 5.24 0.20
CA SER A 38 8.36 5.36 -0.57
C SER A 38 7.45 4.13 -0.53
N HIS A 39 7.72 3.13 0.34
CA HIS A 39 6.79 1.99 0.47
C HIS A 39 5.44 2.42 1.06
N ILE A 40 4.40 1.74 0.65
CA ILE A 40 3.06 1.77 1.26
C ILE A 40 2.62 0.35 1.60
N ALA A 41 1.87 0.16 2.69
CA ALA A 41 1.54 -1.16 3.20
C ALA A 41 2.82 -2.03 3.31
N SER A 42 2.88 -3.18 2.64
CA SER A 42 4.14 -3.92 2.47
C SER A 42 4.50 -4.09 0.98
N LEU A 43 4.33 -3.03 0.21
CA LEU A 43 4.82 -2.88 -1.15
C LEU A 43 6.09 -2.03 -1.09
N TRP A 44 7.27 -2.66 -1.08
CA TRP A 44 8.58 -2.01 -0.96
C TRP A 44 9.23 -1.77 -2.34
N PRO A 45 10.28 -0.96 -2.46
CA PRO A 45 11.03 -0.81 -3.71
C PRO A 45 11.50 -2.16 -4.27
N GLN A 46 11.24 -2.38 -5.56
CA GLN A 46 11.48 -3.65 -6.29
C GLN A 46 10.64 -4.84 -5.78
N CYS A 47 9.54 -4.57 -5.07
CA CYS A 47 8.62 -5.63 -4.65
C CYS A 47 8.01 -6.32 -5.89
N PRO A 48 8.06 -7.66 -5.97
CA PRO A 48 7.55 -8.40 -7.13
C PRO A 48 6.02 -8.33 -7.29
N LEU A 49 5.32 -7.77 -6.31
CA LEU A 49 3.88 -7.59 -6.36
C LEU A 49 3.45 -6.35 -7.18
N ILE A 50 4.37 -5.39 -7.39
CA ILE A 50 4.06 -4.14 -8.10
C ILE A 50 3.89 -4.43 -9.58
N GLY A 51 2.73 -4.06 -10.13
CA GLY A 51 2.38 -4.32 -11.53
C GLY A 51 2.12 -5.79 -11.87
N ALA A 52 2.17 -6.71 -10.89
CA ALA A 52 1.93 -8.13 -11.16
C ALA A 52 0.44 -8.39 -11.47
N PRO A 53 0.14 -9.07 -12.60
CA PRO A 53 -1.23 -9.33 -12.99
C PRO A 53 -1.88 -10.43 -12.13
N GLY A 54 -3.21 -10.37 -11.99
CA GLY A 54 -4.01 -11.47 -11.43
C GLY A 54 -3.86 -11.69 -9.94
N LEU A 55 -3.29 -10.72 -9.20
CA LEU A 55 -3.18 -10.84 -7.75
C LEU A 55 -4.55 -10.74 -7.07
N PRO A 56 -4.77 -11.50 -5.97
CA PRO A 56 -5.90 -11.26 -5.07
C PRO A 56 -5.71 -9.91 -4.34
N ARG A 57 -6.74 -9.45 -3.60
CA ARG A 57 -6.67 -8.19 -2.83
C ARG A 57 -5.64 -8.22 -1.71
N PHE A 58 -5.44 -9.38 -1.11
CA PHE A 58 -4.52 -9.60 0.00
C PHE A 58 -3.61 -10.77 -0.29
N VAL A 59 -2.32 -10.58 -0.04
CA VAL A 59 -1.29 -11.60 -0.26
C VAL A 59 -0.31 -11.65 0.90
N ALA A 60 0.38 -12.78 1.01
CA ALA A 60 1.59 -12.90 1.80
C ALA A 60 2.80 -12.68 0.89
N THR A 61 3.80 -11.96 1.39
CA THR A 61 5.05 -11.71 0.69
C THR A 61 6.22 -11.71 1.67
N GLU A 62 7.38 -12.19 1.24
CA GLU A 62 8.58 -12.17 2.05
C GLU A 62 9.41 -10.94 1.71
N TRP A 63 9.44 -9.99 2.66
CA TRP A 63 10.25 -8.78 2.52
C TRP A 63 11.70 -9.09 2.89
N PRO A 64 12.67 -8.94 1.97
CA PRO A 64 14.06 -9.26 2.23
C PRO A 64 14.59 -8.57 3.50
N GLY A 65 15.15 -9.37 4.42
CA GLY A 65 15.67 -8.88 5.70
C GLY A 65 14.62 -8.51 6.76
N ARG A 66 13.32 -8.52 6.42
CA ARG A 66 12.21 -8.18 7.33
C ARG A 66 11.20 -9.31 7.53
N GLY A 67 11.37 -10.43 6.82
CA GLY A 67 10.53 -11.62 6.91
C GLY A 67 9.15 -11.47 6.29
N TRP A 68 8.27 -12.41 6.59
CA TRP A 68 6.93 -12.46 6.04
C TRP A 68 6.06 -11.28 6.43
N ARG A 69 5.30 -10.79 5.45
CA ARG A 69 4.29 -9.73 5.59
C ARG A 69 2.99 -10.15 4.95
N LEU A 70 1.89 -9.70 5.52
CA LEU A 70 0.57 -9.77 4.91
C LEU A 70 0.24 -8.36 4.42
N THR A 71 -0.18 -8.23 3.17
CA THR A 71 -0.37 -6.91 2.56
C THR A 71 -1.59 -6.85 1.66
N ILE A 72 -2.16 -5.65 1.56
CA ILE A 72 -3.08 -5.29 0.49
C ILE A 72 -2.28 -5.08 -0.81
N THR A 73 -2.86 -5.46 -1.93
CA THR A 73 -2.29 -5.28 -3.28
C THR A 73 -2.91 -4.06 -3.97
N GLU A 74 -2.39 -3.71 -5.16
CA GLU A 74 -3.00 -2.68 -6.01
C GLU A 74 -4.47 -3.00 -6.32
N VAL A 75 -4.79 -4.29 -6.54
CA VAL A 75 -6.18 -4.74 -6.75
C VAL A 75 -7.06 -4.45 -5.54
N GLY A 76 -6.56 -4.72 -4.34
CA GLY A 76 -7.28 -4.39 -3.10
C GLY A 76 -7.47 -2.90 -2.91
N LEU A 77 -6.42 -2.10 -3.13
CA LEU A 77 -6.48 -0.64 -3.07
C LEU A 77 -7.48 -0.06 -4.08
N ALA A 78 -7.50 -0.61 -5.30
CA ALA A 78 -8.46 -0.19 -6.32
C ALA A 78 -9.92 -0.44 -5.95
N GLN A 79 -10.19 -1.41 -5.08
CA GLN A 79 -11.54 -1.74 -4.60
C GLN A 79 -11.96 -0.96 -3.35
N CYS A 80 -11.06 -0.25 -2.68
CA CYS A 80 -11.42 0.62 -1.55
C CYS A 80 -12.25 1.82 -2.02
N GLY A 81 -13.18 2.28 -1.19
CA GLY A 81 -13.98 3.49 -1.44
C GLY A 81 -13.11 4.75 -1.45
N SER A 82 -12.27 4.90 -0.43
CA SER A 82 -11.31 6.00 -0.26
C SER A 82 -10.00 5.47 0.31
N VAL A 83 -8.90 6.16 0.00
CA VAL A 83 -7.58 5.88 0.58
C VAL A 83 -7.03 7.16 1.19
N VAL A 84 -6.62 7.11 2.44
CA VAL A 84 -5.96 8.21 3.13
C VAL A 84 -4.53 7.78 3.44
N VAL A 85 -3.55 8.59 3.06
CA VAL A 85 -2.15 8.36 3.37
C VAL A 85 -1.67 9.39 4.38
N LEU A 86 -1.26 8.93 5.56
CA LEU A 86 -0.72 9.78 6.62
C LEU A 86 0.80 9.87 6.46
N VAL A 87 1.31 11.09 6.39
CA VAL A 87 2.75 11.36 6.21
C VAL A 87 3.20 12.40 7.22
N ASN A 88 4.12 12.03 8.08
CA ASN A 88 4.55 12.87 9.19
C ASN A 88 6.08 12.90 9.31
N GLY A 89 6.61 14.11 9.43
CA GLY A 89 8.01 14.40 9.72
C GLY A 89 8.92 14.55 8.51
N GLN A 90 10.01 15.30 8.71
CA GLN A 90 11.02 15.69 7.71
C GLN A 90 11.61 14.50 6.94
N SER A 91 11.78 13.33 7.60
CA SER A 91 12.35 12.14 6.94
C SER A 91 11.52 11.64 5.76
N LYS A 92 10.25 12.04 5.67
CA LYS A 92 9.33 11.65 4.60
C LYS A 92 9.29 12.61 3.42
N ALA A 93 9.90 13.79 3.52
CA ALA A 93 9.79 14.84 2.51
C ALA A 93 10.26 14.38 1.12
N ALA A 94 11.42 13.72 1.04
CA ALA A 94 11.96 13.22 -0.24
C ALA A 94 11.08 12.10 -0.83
N ALA A 95 10.57 11.19 0.01
CA ALA A 95 9.68 10.12 -0.42
C ALA A 95 8.35 10.68 -0.93
N LEU A 96 7.76 11.63 -0.20
CA LEU A 96 6.50 12.26 -0.59
C LEU A 96 6.65 13.03 -1.92
N LEU A 97 7.73 13.81 -2.10
CA LEU A 97 8.04 14.48 -3.36
C LEU A 97 8.15 13.46 -4.51
N SER A 98 8.92 12.37 -4.32
CA SER A 98 9.10 11.34 -5.36
C SER A 98 7.78 10.67 -5.73
N VAL A 99 6.92 10.40 -4.73
CA VAL A 99 5.63 9.77 -4.97
C VAL A 99 4.64 10.72 -5.65
N CYS A 100 4.55 11.98 -5.24
CA CYS A 100 3.55 12.91 -5.76
C CYS A 100 3.96 13.55 -7.09
N ALA A 101 5.23 13.98 -7.23
CA ALA A 101 5.71 14.80 -8.34
C ALA A 101 6.89 14.23 -9.13
N GLY A 102 7.56 13.17 -8.63
CA GLY A 102 8.69 12.55 -9.32
C GLY A 102 8.33 11.85 -10.62
N GLU A 103 9.33 11.48 -11.41
CA GLU A 103 9.17 10.62 -12.59
C GLU A 103 8.45 9.32 -12.21
N PHE A 104 7.60 8.81 -13.12
CA PHE A 104 6.80 7.61 -12.84
C PHE A 104 7.65 6.34 -12.94
N ASP A 105 7.97 5.79 -11.79
CA ASP A 105 8.68 4.51 -11.62
C ASP A 105 8.17 3.83 -10.32
N PRO A 106 7.00 3.17 -10.37
CA PRO A 106 6.42 2.54 -9.19
C PRO A 106 7.25 1.37 -8.65
N ALA A 107 8.12 0.77 -9.45
CA ALA A 107 9.03 -0.24 -8.97
C ALA A 107 10.06 0.35 -8.01
N ARG A 108 10.52 1.56 -8.27
CA ARG A 108 11.44 2.30 -7.41
C ARG A 108 10.73 3.06 -6.29
N TYR A 109 9.55 3.61 -6.58
CA TYR A 109 8.74 4.43 -5.67
C TYR A 109 7.34 3.83 -5.50
N PRO A 110 7.18 2.78 -4.70
CA PRO A 110 5.93 2.01 -4.61
C PRO A 110 4.67 2.82 -4.36
N GLY A 111 4.75 3.88 -3.56
CA GLY A 111 3.62 4.78 -3.32
C GLY A 111 3.02 5.38 -4.60
N GLN A 112 3.77 5.39 -5.71
CA GLN A 112 3.26 5.90 -7.00
C GLN A 112 2.15 5.04 -7.61
N VAL A 113 1.94 3.79 -7.16
CA VAL A 113 0.78 2.99 -7.59
C VAL A 113 -0.54 3.70 -7.26
N LEU A 114 -0.54 4.56 -6.23
CA LEU A 114 -1.69 5.37 -5.85
C LEU A 114 -2.04 6.47 -6.87
N ARG A 115 -1.15 6.83 -7.79
CA ARG A 115 -1.44 7.84 -8.83
C ARG A 115 -2.57 7.38 -9.75
N ALA A 116 -2.67 6.08 -10.03
CA ALA A 116 -3.80 5.52 -10.79
C ALA A 116 -5.15 5.67 -10.06
N LEU A 117 -5.12 5.91 -8.75
CA LEU A 117 -6.26 6.04 -7.87
C LEU A 117 -6.43 7.47 -7.33
N ALA A 118 -5.79 8.47 -7.95
CA ALA A 118 -5.73 9.85 -7.44
C ALA A 118 -7.12 10.46 -7.14
N HIS A 119 -8.16 10.04 -7.87
CA HIS A 119 -9.54 10.52 -7.66
C HIS A 119 -10.13 10.16 -6.30
N LYS A 120 -9.54 9.23 -5.55
CA LYS A 120 -10.00 8.77 -4.24
C LYS A 120 -8.90 8.70 -3.18
N VAL A 121 -7.69 9.18 -3.49
CA VAL A 121 -6.56 9.24 -2.57
C VAL A 121 -6.44 10.64 -1.97
N THR A 122 -6.39 10.70 -0.64
CA THR A 122 -6.11 11.92 0.11
C THR A 122 -4.78 11.78 0.84
N TRP A 123 -3.86 12.70 0.61
CA TRP A 123 -2.60 12.81 1.34
C TRP A 123 -2.76 13.78 2.50
N LEU A 124 -2.51 13.32 3.72
CA LEU A 124 -2.48 14.16 4.92
C LEU A 124 -1.03 14.22 5.40
N ALA A 125 -0.36 15.31 5.07
CA ALA A 125 1.04 15.54 5.41
C ALA A 125 1.16 16.72 6.37
N ASP A 126 2.06 16.61 7.35
CA ASP A 126 2.46 17.78 8.13
C ASP A 126 3.40 18.71 7.32
N ALA A 127 3.69 19.88 7.87
CA ALA A 127 4.52 20.89 7.19
C ALA A 127 5.95 20.39 6.93
N GLU A 128 6.49 19.55 7.81
CA GLU A 128 7.84 19.00 7.66
C GLU A 128 7.88 17.94 6.53
N ALA A 129 6.92 17.06 6.48
CA ALA A 129 6.82 16.07 5.41
C ALA A 129 6.55 16.73 4.04
N ALA A 130 5.80 17.84 4.01
CA ALA A 130 5.46 18.58 2.79
C ALA A 130 6.55 19.60 2.37
N SER A 131 7.66 19.72 3.11
CA SER A 131 8.66 20.78 2.92
C SER A 131 9.40 20.74 1.58
N ALA A 132 9.31 19.64 0.84
CA ALA A 132 9.93 19.48 -0.48
C ALA A 132 8.93 19.59 -1.65
N LEU A 133 7.61 19.68 -1.39
CA LEU A 133 6.55 19.91 -2.38
C LEU A 133 6.42 21.42 -2.77
#